data_6515ae1b3118e8a7079ffc04da4473be
#
_entry.id   6515ae1b3118e8a7079ffc04da4473be
#
_cell.length_a   1.000
_cell.length_b   1.000
_cell.length_c   1.000
_cell.angle_alpha   90.00
_cell.angle_beta   90.00
_cell.angle_gamma   90.00
#
_symmetry.space_group_name_H-M   'P 1'
#
loop_
_entity.id
_entity.type
_entity.pdbx_description
1 polymer ?
#
loop_
_entity_poly.entity_id
_entity_poly.type
_entity_poly.pdbx_seq_one_letter_code
_entity_poly.pdbx_strand_id
1 'polypeptide(L)'
;DHDRSLGPARAVASGMIAPRAMFVVSLCVLALAFGVGVVLMEASEADRSLLWVGIASVLFAIAYTGGPLPLAYNGLGDLFVILFFGLVAVGTTHYVLVAGVGQDWRPNWVVPLGIGFAVNNLLVVNNTRDCPEDEKVGKNTLVVLLGRRSGLVLYGLGLVVSTLLCPSLDPDVSLVVWVFPLGLFCLLKLSKASTREQYGFALLATSLGIVAYGFLAVLSLVA
;
A
#
# COMPACT_ATOMS: atom_id res chain seq x y z
N ASP A 1 -9.97 -16.14 -12.55
CA ASP A 1 -8.56 -15.74 -12.60
C ASP A 1 -7.69 -16.48 -13.66
N HIS A 2 -8.23 -17.49 -14.35
CA HIS A 2 -7.48 -18.19 -15.39
C HIS A 2 -7.29 -17.38 -16.68
N ASP A 3 -8.18 -16.42 -16.96
CA ASP A 3 -8.23 -15.68 -18.24
C ASP A 3 -7.77 -14.21 -18.10
N ARG A 4 -6.79 -13.93 -17.23
CA ARG A 4 -6.24 -12.59 -17.09
C ARG A 4 -5.48 -12.18 -18.35
N SER A 5 -5.99 -11.17 -19.06
CA SER A 5 -5.40 -10.67 -20.30
C SER A 5 -4.30 -9.63 -20.09
N LEU A 6 -4.49 -8.73 -19.11
CA LEU A 6 -3.59 -7.58 -18.87
C LEU A 6 -2.66 -7.77 -17.67
N GLY A 7 -3.05 -8.60 -16.69
CA GLY A 7 -2.24 -8.88 -15.48
C GLY A 7 -1.35 -10.11 -15.63
N PRO A 8 -0.36 -10.31 -14.72
CA PRO A 8 0.43 -11.54 -14.66
C PRO A 8 -0.45 -12.72 -14.23
N ALA A 9 -0.12 -13.94 -14.74
CA ALA A 9 -0.74 -15.17 -14.28
C ALA A 9 -0.51 -15.36 -12.78
N ARG A 10 -1.57 -15.72 -12.05
CA ARG A 10 -1.44 -16.01 -10.61
C ARG A 10 -0.96 -17.45 -10.42
N ALA A 11 0.08 -17.64 -9.61
CA ALA A 11 0.77 -18.90 -9.42
C ALA A 11 -0.16 -20.07 -9.01
N VAL A 12 -1.15 -19.81 -8.18
CA VAL A 12 -2.14 -20.84 -7.78
C VAL A 12 -3.16 -21.07 -8.89
N ALA A 13 -3.69 -20.03 -9.51
CA ALA A 13 -4.69 -20.16 -10.59
C ALA A 13 -4.10 -20.82 -11.84
N SER A 14 -2.81 -20.60 -12.13
CA SER A 14 -2.09 -21.25 -13.25
C SER A 14 -1.60 -22.67 -12.93
N GLY A 15 -1.82 -23.17 -11.72
CA GLY A 15 -1.38 -24.50 -11.30
C GLY A 15 0.13 -24.61 -10.99
N MET A 16 0.88 -23.51 -11.02
CA MET A 16 2.32 -23.52 -10.70
C MET A 16 2.58 -23.88 -9.23
N ILE A 17 1.68 -23.52 -8.33
CA ILE A 17 1.78 -23.79 -6.89
C ILE A 17 0.45 -24.35 -6.39
N ALA A 18 0.51 -25.46 -5.65
CA ALA A 18 -0.68 -26.04 -5.03
C ALA A 18 -1.29 -25.06 -3.99
N PRO A 19 -2.64 -24.89 -3.94
CA PRO A 19 -3.31 -23.98 -3.02
C PRO A 19 -2.92 -24.22 -1.55
N ARG A 20 -2.80 -25.48 -1.13
CA ARG A 20 -2.38 -25.86 0.23
C ARG A 20 -0.96 -25.42 0.54
N ALA A 21 -0.03 -25.57 -0.41
CA ALA A 21 1.36 -25.14 -0.24
C ALA A 21 1.44 -23.62 -0.09
N MET A 22 0.73 -22.87 -0.94
CA MET A 22 0.64 -21.40 -0.83
C MET A 22 0.09 -20.98 0.52
N PHE A 23 -0.99 -21.60 0.99
CA PHE A 23 -1.60 -21.29 2.28
C PHE A 23 -0.64 -21.53 3.46
N VAL A 24 0.01 -22.71 3.50
CA VAL A 24 0.97 -23.06 4.56
C VAL A 24 2.16 -22.09 4.56
N VAL A 25 2.76 -21.83 3.39
CA VAL A 25 3.89 -20.89 3.29
C VAL A 25 3.47 -19.48 3.73
N SER A 26 2.28 -19.02 3.34
CA SER A 26 1.77 -17.72 3.79
C SER A 26 1.63 -17.64 5.30
N LEU A 27 1.09 -18.68 5.95
CA LEU A 27 0.99 -18.74 7.41
C LEU A 27 2.37 -18.76 8.09
N CYS A 28 3.33 -19.53 7.55
CA CYS A 28 4.70 -19.56 8.07
C CYS A 28 5.36 -18.16 7.98
N VAL A 29 5.20 -17.46 6.84
CA VAL A 29 5.74 -16.11 6.67
C VAL A 29 5.08 -15.12 7.62
N LEU A 30 3.75 -15.17 7.80
CA LEU A 30 3.04 -14.33 8.77
C LEU A 30 3.49 -14.60 10.21
N ALA A 31 3.66 -15.88 10.59
CA ALA A 31 4.14 -16.25 11.91
C ALA A 31 5.58 -15.76 12.15
N LEU A 32 6.46 -15.90 11.14
CA LEU A 32 7.83 -15.40 11.20
C LEU A 32 7.85 -13.86 11.34
N ALA A 33 7.07 -13.16 10.52
CA ALA A 33 6.97 -11.70 10.58
C ALA A 33 6.47 -11.23 11.95
N PHE A 34 5.45 -11.89 12.51
CA PHE A 34 4.94 -11.61 13.84
C PHE A 34 6.02 -11.86 14.92
N GLY A 35 6.74 -12.99 14.83
CA GLY A 35 7.83 -13.32 15.76
C GLY A 35 8.96 -12.28 15.72
N VAL A 36 9.36 -11.82 14.52
CA VAL A 36 10.34 -10.73 14.38
C VAL A 36 9.81 -9.44 15.01
N GLY A 37 8.54 -9.11 14.82
CA GLY A 37 7.90 -7.96 15.46
C GLY A 37 7.93 -8.02 17.00
N VAL A 38 7.69 -9.21 17.58
CA VAL A 38 7.80 -9.43 19.04
C VAL A 38 9.24 -9.23 19.52
N VAL A 39 10.23 -9.77 18.81
CA VAL A 39 11.65 -9.59 19.16
C VAL A 39 12.05 -8.11 19.10
N LEU A 40 11.63 -7.38 18.08
CA LEU A 40 11.89 -5.94 17.96
C LEU A 40 11.22 -5.15 19.08
N MET A 41 9.98 -5.47 19.43
CA MET A 41 9.25 -4.84 20.52
C MET A 41 9.97 -5.02 21.85
N GLU A 42 10.39 -6.24 22.19
CA GLU A 42 11.13 -6.52 23.45
C GLU A 42 12.53 -5.86 23.43
N ALA A 43 13.24 -5.89 22.30
CA ALA A 43 14.57 -5.28 22.19
C ALA A 43 14.55 -3.76 22.26
N SER A 44 13.46 -3.12 21.88
CA SER A 44 13.27 -1.65 21.96
C SER A 44 12.61 -1.18 23.24
N GLU A 45 12.25 -2.10 24.15
CA GLU A 45 11.47 -1.81 25.35
C GLU A 45 10.13 -1.10 25.05
N ALA A 46 9.59 -1.31 23.84
CA ALA A 46 8.33 -0.71 23.41
C ALA A 46 7.14 -1.31 24.16
N ASP A 47 6.07 -0.53 24.28
CA ASP A 47 4.89 -0.96 25.03
C ASP A 47 4.26 -2.22 24.43
N ARG A 48 3.87 -3.16 25.29
CA ARG A 48 3.28 -4.45 24.91
C ARG A 48 1.93 -4.33 24.22
N SER A 49 1.28 -3.18 24.22
CA SER A 49 0.08 -2.92 23.42
C SER A 49 0.32 -3.11 21.92
N LEU A 50 1.57 -3.00 21.43
CA LEU A 50 1.95 -3.34 20.05
C LEU A 50 1.62 -4.78 19.65
N LEU A 51 1.52 -5.71 20.61
CA LEU A 51 1.05 -7.08 20.32
C LEU A 51 -0.34 -7.09 19.71
N TRP A 52 -1.23 -6.21 20.18
CA TRP A 52 -2.58 -6.11 19.62
C TRP A 52 -2.57 -5.53 18.20
N VAL A 53 -1.68 -4.58 17.93
CA VAL A 53 -1.47 -4.06 16.56
C VAL A 53 -0.96 -5.17 15.64
N GLY A 54 0.00 -5.98 16.11
CA GLY A 54 0.53 -7.13 15.37
C GLY A 54 -0.54 -8.20 15.11
N ILE A 55 -1.31 -8.59 16.14
CA ILE A 55 -2.41 -9.55 16.01
C ILE A 55 -3.46 -9.04 15.02
N ALA A 56 -3.90 -7.78 15.17
CA ALA A 56 -4.84 -7.16 14.25
C ALA A 56 -4.31 -7.15 12.82
N SER A 57 -3.01 -6.82 12.62
CA SER A 57 -2.37 -6.81 11.31
C SER A 57 -2.40 -8.18 10.64
N VAL A 58 -2.11 -9.26 11.39
CA VAL A 58 -2.19 -10.64 10.86
C VAL A 58 -3.63 -11.01 10.50
N LEU A 59 -4.59 -10.70 11.37
CA LEU A 59 -6.00 -10.97 11.11
C LEU A 59 -6.51 -10.23 9.87
N PHE A 60 -6.18 -8.96 9.72
CA PHE A 60 -6.56 -8.16 8.56
C PHE A 60 -5.81 -8.58 7.29
N ALA A 61 -4.55 -9.04 7.37
CA ALA A 61 -3.83 -9.59 6.23
C ALA A 61 -4.55 -10.83 5.68
N ILE A 62 -5.07 -11.71 6.56
CA ILE A 62 -5.89 -12.86 6.16
C ILE A 62 -7.24 -12.40 5.61
N ALA A 63 -7.93 -11.49 6.32
CA ALA A 63 -9.24 -10.98 5.92
C ALA A 63 -9.20 -10.12 4.64
N TYR A 64 -8.03 -9.63 4.23
CA TYR A 64 -7.89 -8.82 3.03
C TYR A 64 -8.32 -9.57 1.76
N THR A 65 -7.95 -10.86 1.65
CA THR A 65 -8.26 -11.71 0.48
C THR A 65 -9.07 -12.95 0.80
N GLY A 66 -9.24 -13.30 2.09
CA GLY A 66 -9.90 -14.52 2.57
C GLY A 66 -11.05 -14.24 3.53
N GLY A 67 -11.72 -15.33 3.94
CA GLY A 67 -12.84 -15.25 4.89
C GLY A 67 -14.18 -14.90 4.26
N PRO A 68 -15.23 -14.69 5.07
CA PRO A 68 -16.60 -14.47 4.61
C PRO A 68 -16.81 -13.09 3.96
N LEU A 69 -15.97 -12.10 4.29
CA LEU A 69 -16.03 -10.74 3.77
C LEU A 69 -14.63 -10.25 3.40
N PRO A 70 -14.06 -10.73 2.26
CA PRO A 70 -12.71 -10.30 1.87
C PRO A 70 -12.70 -8.81 1.57
N LEU A 71 -11.87 -8.05 2.30
CA LEU A 71 -11.86 -6.58 2.26
C LEU A 71 -11.55 -6.03 0.87
N ALA A 72 -10.61 -6.66 0.16
CA ALA A 72 -10.26 -6.30 -1.22
C ALA A 72 -11.39 -6.51 -2.23
N TYR A 73 -12.40 -7.35 -1.89
CA TYR A 73 -13.55 -7.65 -2.73
C TYR A 73 -14.77 -6.78 -2.44
N ASN A 74 -14.72 -5.97 -1.37
CA ASN A 74 -15.86 -5.18 -0.88
C ASN A 74 -15.56 -3.67 -0.87
N GLY A 75 -14.69 -3.18 -1.76
CA GLY A 75 -14.40 -1.75 -1.91
C GLY A 75 -13.51 -1.16 -0.81
N LEU A 76 -13.05 -1.99 0.14
CA LEU A 76 -12.26 -1.52 1.30
C LEU A 76 -10.74 -1.58 1.05
N GLY A 77 -10.31 -2.11 -0.11
CA GLY A 77 -8.89 -2.30 -0.42
C GLY A 77 -8.06 -1.03 -0.28
N ASP A 78 -8.52 0.07 -0.86
CA ASP A 78 -7.82 1.37 -0.83
C ASP A 78 -7.67 1.89 0.60
N LEU A 79 -8.75 1.85 1.40
CA LEU A 79 -8.73 2.26 2.80
C LEU A 79 -7.71 1.46 3.61
N PHE A 80 -7.71 0.13 3.43
CA PHE A 80 -6.81 -0.75 4.17
C PHE A 80 -5.34 -0.61 3.72
N VAL A 81 -5.08 -0.31 2.45
CA VAL A 81 -3.71 0.00 1.99
C VAL A 81 -3.21 1.29 2.63
N ILE A 82 -4.01 2.37 2.63
CA ILE A 82 -3.62 3.63 3.27
C ILE A 82 -3.39 3.42 4.78
N LEU A 83 -4.29 2.71 5.47
CA LEU A 83 -4.19 2.44 6.89
C LEU A 83 -2.93 1.63 7.22
N PHE A 84 -2.72 0.48 6.54
CA PHE A 84 -1.67 -0.46 6.93
C PHE A 84 -0.29 -0.07 6.40
N PHE A 85 -0.14 0.41 5.17
CA PHE A 85 1.15 0.85 4.65
C PHE A 85 1.54 2.26 5.11
N GLY A 86 0.56 3.11 5.42
CA GLY A 86 0.80 4.42 6.00
C GLY A 86 0.82 4.37 7.53
N LEU A 87 -0.36 4.46 8.14
CA LEU A 87 -0.48 4.70 9.58
C LEU A 87 0.12 3.58 10.44
N VAL A 88 -0.19 2.31 10.12
CA VAL A 88 0.30 1.19 10.92
C VAL A 88 1.80 0.97 10.67
N ALA A 89 2.23 0.71 9.44
CA ALA A 89 3.63 0.36 9.17
C ALA A 89 4.59 1.50 9.53
N VAL A 90 4.34 2.73 9.06
CA VAL A 90 5.24 3.87 9.33
C VAL A 90 5.12 4.31 10.78
N GLY A 91 3.89 4.45 11.32
CA GLY A 91 3.66 4.90 12.69
C GLY A 91 4.25 3.94 13.74
N THR A 92 4.04 2.63 13.60
CA THR A 92 4.60 1.65 14.55
C THR A 92 6.11 1.50 14.43
N THR A 93 6.66 1.58 13.20
CA THR A 93 8.12 1.56 13.01
C THR A 93 8.75 2.77 13.69
N HIS A 94 8.19 3.96 13.49
CA HIS A 94 8.66 5.18 14.16
C HIS A 94 8.58 5.04 15.68
N TYR A 95 7.46 4.53 16.21
CA TYR A 95 7.29 4.30 17.64
C TYR A 95 8.38 3.36 18.22
N VAL A 96 8.61 2.22 17.58
CA VAL A 96 9.60 1.23 18.01
C VAL A 96 11.02 1.82 17.99
N LEU A 97 11.37 2.60 16.95
CA LEU A 97 12.69 3.24 16.87
C LEU A 97 12.89 4.29 17.95
N VAL A 98 11.88 5.12 18.23
CA VAL A 98 11.94 6.17 19.25
C VAL A 98 12.02 5.55 20.65
N ALA A 99 11.26 4.49 20.94
CA ALA A 99 11.33 3.74 22.19
C ALA A 99 12.74 3.13 22.39
N GLY A 100 13.30 2.52 21.33
CA GLY A 100 14.63 1.89 21.39
C GLY A 100 15.79 2.85 21.66
N VAL A 101 15.60 4.15 21.49
CA VAL A 101 16.58 5.18 21.90
C VAL A 101 16.18 5.93 23.18
N GLY A 102 15.16 5.46 23.88
CA GLY A 102 14.71 6.00 25.16
C GLY A 102 14.09 7.41 25.07
N GLN A 103 13.51 7.76 23.93
CA GLN A 103 12.88 9.05 23.71
C GLN A 103 11.33 8.96 23.80
N ASP A 104 10.69 10.06 24.14
CA ASP A 104 9.25 10.18 24.13
C ASP A 104 8.71 10.18 22.70
N TRP A 105 7.78 9.28 22.40
CA TRP A 105 7.14 9.23 21.10
C TRP A 105 6.19 10.41 20.89
N ARG A 106 6.46 11.17 19.85
CA ARG A 106 5.59 12.26 19.38
C ARG A 106 5.06 11.88 18.01
N PRO A 107 3.79 11.42 17.89
CA PRO A 107 3.24 10.95 16.63
C PRO A 107 3.09 12.11 15.64
N ASN A 108 3.73 11.97 14.49
CA ASN A 108 3.43 12.75 13.30
C ASN A 108 2.63 11.88 12.34
N TRP A 109 1.34 12.17 12.16
CA TRP A 109 0.47 11.39 11.30
C TRP A 109 0.45 11.85 9.85
N VAL A 110 1.01 13.02 9.54
CA VAL A 110 1.04 13.61 8.20
C VAL A 110 1.94 12.77 7.28
N VAL A 111 3.15 12.44 7.72
CA VAL A 111 4.09 11.61 6.95
C VAL A 111 3.54 10.21 6.67
N PRO A 112 3.06 9.45 7.68
CA PRO A 112 2.41 8.16 7.45
C PRO A 112 1.24 8.23 6.47
N LEU A 113 0.39 9.24 6.60
CA LEU A 113 -0.75 9.42 5.70
C LEU A 113 -0.29 9.67 4.25
N GLY A 114 0.69 10.54 4.05
CA GLY A 114 1.27 10.81 2.74
C GLY A 114 1.85 9.56 2.08
N ILE A 115 2.61 8.75 2.83
CA ILE A 115 3.14 7.45 2.36
C ILE A 115 1.99 6.49 2.02
N GLY A 116 0.97 6.40 2.87
CA GLY A 116 -0.21 5.57 2.64
C GLY A 116 -0.90 5.88 1.31
N PHE A 117 -1.12 7.15 1.00
CA PHE A 117 -1.70 7.59 -0.28
C PHE A 117 -0.76 7.34 -1.46
N ALA A 118 0.55 7.55 -1.31
CA ALA A 118 1.52 7.25 -2.35
C ALA A 118 1.53 5.74 -2.70
N VAL A 119 1.51 4.86 -1.69
CA VAL A 119 1.44 3.40 -1.87
C VAL A 119 0.09 2.99 -2.46
N ASN A 120 -1.02 3.62 -2.03
CA ASN A 120 -2.34 3.33 -2.57
C ASN A 120 -2.43 3.62 -4.08
N ASN A 121 -1.70 4.59 -4.61
CA ASN A 121 -1.66 4.84 -6.05
C ASN A 121 -1.21 3.62 -6.85
N LEU A 122 -0.35 2.77 -6.30
CA LEU A 122 0.05 1.50 -6.93
C LEU A 122 -1.13 0.51 -7.01
N LEU A 123 -1.93 0.42 -5.92
CA LEU A 123 -3.17 -0.37 -5.91
C LEU A 123 -4.19 0.17 -6.93
N VAL A 124 -4.34 1.50 -7.01
CA VAL A 124 -5.25 2.14 -7.97
C VAL A 124 -4.86 1.82 -9.41
N VAL A 125 -3.57 1.82 -9.77
CA VAL A 125 -3.12 1.40 -11.12
C VAL A 125 -3.47 -0.06 -11.37
N ASN A 126 -3.24 -0.96 -10.40
CA ASN A 126 -3.62 -2.37 -10.51
C ASN A 126 -5.13 -2.54 -10.69
N ASN A 127 -5.95 -1.90 -9.85
CA ASN A 127 -7.40 -1.98 -9.92
C ASN A 127 -7.94 -1.38 -11.24
N THR A 128 -7.32 -0.32 -11.76
CA THR A 128 -7.70 0.27 -13.06
C THR A 128 -7.40 -0.66 -14.23
N ARG A 129 -6.25 -1.37 -14.18
CA ARG A 129 -5.90 -2.39 -15.17
C ARG A 129 -6.86 -3.56 -15.13
N ASP A 130 -7.12 -4.06 -13.93
CA ASP A 130 -7.85 -5.30 -13.71
C ASP A 130 -9.38 -5.11 -13.65
N CYS A 131 -9.88 -3.87 -13.74
CA CYS A 131 -11.28 -3.52 -13.57
C CYS A 131 -12.25 -4.40 -14.39
N PRO A 132 -12.05 -4.66 -15.71
CA PRO A 132 -12.98 -5.50 -16.48
C PRO A 132 -12.98 -6.97 -16.05
N GLU A 133 -11.88 -7.45 -15.48
CA GLU A 133 -11.73 -8.82 -15.02
C GLU A 133 -12.23 -8.98 -13.58
N ASP A 134 -11.96 -8.00 -12.73
CA ASP A 134 -12.46 -7.93 -11.35
C ASP A 134 -14.00 -7.88 -11.33
N GLU A 135 -14.64 -7.11 -12.23
CA GLU A 135 -16.09 -7.04 -12.37
C GLU A 135 -16.70 -8.41 -12.72
N LYS A 136 -16.08 -9.17 -13.66
CA LYS A 136 -16.58 -10.49 -14.07
C LYS A 136 -16.58 -11.53 -12.95
N VAL A 137 -15.65 -11.41 -12.00
CA VAL A 137 -15.52 -12.34 -10.86
C VAL A 137 -16.17 -11.80 -9.58
N GLY A 138 -16.92 -10.72 -9.66
CA GLY A 138 -17.63 -10.12 -8.53
C GLY A 138 -16.72 -9.46 -7.50
N LYS A 139 -15.52 -9.05 -7.90
CA LYS A 139 -14.62 -8.30 -7.03
C LYS A 139 -14.90 -6.81 -7.15
N ASN A 140 -15.59 -6.26 -6.16
CA ASN A 140 -16.05 -4.88 -6.10
C ASN A 140 -14.98 -3.94 -5.53
N THR A 141 -13.91 -3.66 -6.31
CA THR A 141 -12.95 -2.61 -5.95
C THR A 141 -13.61 -1.23 -6.11
N LEU A 142 -13.03 -0.16 -5.51
CA LEU A 142 -13.56 1.20 -5.74
C LEU A 142 -13.62 1.55 -7.22
N VAL A 143 -12.64 1.10 -8.01
CA VAL A 143 -12.61 1.33 -9.46
C VAL A 143 -13.73 0.59 -10.18
N VAL A 144 -14.11 -0.61 -9.73
CA VAL A 144 -15.27 -1.35 -10.27
C VAL A 144 -16.57 -0.66 -9.87
N LEU A 145 -16.73 -0.31 -8.59
CA LEU A 145 -17.95 0.31 -8.06
C LEU A 145 -18.24 1.68 -8.67
N LEU A 146 -17.21 2.50 -8.88
CA LEU A 146 -17.32 3.87 -9.38
C LEU A 146 -17.08 3.99 -10.90
N GLY A 147 -16.75 2.86 -11.54
CA GLY A 147 -16.39 2.78 -12.94
C GLY A 147 -14.92 3.06 -13.21
N ARG A 148 -14.35 2.46 -14.26
CA ARG A 148 -12.91 2.47 -14.59
C ARG A 148 -12.26 3.87 -14.61
N ARG A 149 -13.01 4.90 -15.02
CA ARG A 149 -12.50 6.28 -15.04
C ARG A 149 -12.21 6.85 -13.67
N SER A 150 -12.86 6.34 -12.62
CA SER A 150 -12.59 6.74 -11.24
C SER A 150 -11.15 6.43 -10.80
N GLY A 151 -10.51 5.43 -11.41
CA GLY A 151 -9.10 5.13 -11.15
C GLY A 151 -8.18 6.32 -11.43
N LEU A 152 -8.47 7.13 -12.45
CA LEU A 152 -7.70 8.35 -12.72
C LEU A 152 -7.93 9.42 -11.64
N VAL A 153 -9.17 9.55 -11.18
CA VAL A 153 -9.52 10.49 -10.10
C VAL A 153 -8.88 10.07 -8.79
N LEU A 154 -8.98 8.79 -8.43
CA LEU A 154 -8.38 8.24 -7.22
C LEU A 154 -6.85 8.40 -7.22
N TYR A 155 -6.20 8.11 -8.36
CA TYR A 155 -4.76 8.31 -8.51
C TYR A 155 -4.38 9.80 -8.36
N GLY A 156 -5.13 10.70 -9.02
CA GLY A 156 -4.92 12.14 -8.93
C GLY A 156 -5.10 12.68 -7.50
N LEU A 157 -6.15 12.22 -6.80
CA LEU A 157 -6.38 12.57 -5.40
C LEU A 157 -5.24 12.06 -4.50
N GLY A 158 -4.83 10.81 -4.65
CA GLY A 158 -3.70 10.25 -3.90
C GLY A 158 -2.39 11.02 -4.17
N LEU A 159 -2.14 11.41 -5.42
CA LEU A 159 -0.99 12.23 -5.79
C LEU A 159 -1.03 13.61 -5.12
N VAL A 160 -2.16 14.31 -5.20
CA VAL A 160 -2.33 15.64 -4.57
C VAL A 160 -2.18 15.55 -3.05
N VAL A 161 -2.83 14.58 -2.42
CA VAL A 161 -2.74 14.41 -0.95
C VAL A 161 -1.30 14.13 -0.53
N SER A 162 -0.63 13.17 -1.15
CA SER A 162 0.72 12.77 -0.75
C SER A 162 1.76 13.86 -1.01
N THR A 163 1.73 14.52 -2.17
CA THR A 163 2.84 15.37 -2.62
C THR A 163 2.59 16.88 -2.46
N LEU A 164 1.35 17.33 -2.25
CA LEU A 164 1.02 18.74 -2.09
C LEU A 164 0.37 19.02 -0.74
N LEU A 165 -0.66 18.29 -0.36
CA LEU A 165 -1.38 18.55 0.88
C LEU A 165 -0.55 18.17 2.12
N CYS A 166 0.02 16.96 2.19
CA CYS A 166 0.83 16.54 3.33
C CYS A 166 2.04 17.48 3.56
N PRO A 167 2.88 17.81 2.55
CA PRO A 167 3.97 18.75 2.78
C PRO A 167 3.51 20.20 3.08
N SER A 168 2.29 20.59 2.71
CA SER A 168 1.76 21.88 3.14
C SER A 168 1.34 21.93 4.61
N LEU A 169 1.03 20.78 5.19
CA LEU A 169 0.67 20.62 6.61
C LEU A 169 1.90 20.35 7.49
N ASP A 170 2.96 19.83 6.91
CA ASP A 170 4.22 19.52 7.57
C ASP A 170 5.41 19.92 6.69
N PRO A 171 5.97 21.13 6.92
CA PRO A 171 7.11 21.62 6.13
C PRO A 171 8.37 20.75 6.21
N ASP A 172 8.52 19.96 7.29
CA ASP A 172 9.67 19.06 7.46
C ASP A 172 9.73 17.94 6.41
N VAL A 173 8.70 17.77 5.58
CA VAL A 173 8.68 16.85 4.44
C VAL A 173 8.46 17.57 3.10
N SER A 174 8.83 18.83 3.02
CA SER A 174 8.58 19.69 1.85
C SER A 174 9.19 19.18 0.53
N LEU A 175 10.32 18.46 0.59
CA LEU A 175 10.98 17.96 -0.62
C LEU A 175 10.15 16.93 -1.38
N VAL A 176 9.15 16.26 -0.75
CA VAL A 176 8.32 15.27 -1.45
C VAL A 176 7.46 15.90 -2.56
N VAL A 177 7.29 17.22 -2.56
CA VAL A 177 6.62 17.95 -3.64
C VAL A 177 7.25 17.67 -5.01
N TRP A 178 8.55 17.38 -5.06
CA TRP A 178 9.27 17.08 -6.31
C TRP A 178 8.88 15.73 -6.94
N VAL A 179 8.12 14.88 -6.22
CA VAL A 179 7.53 13.67 -6.80
C VAL A 179 6.29 14.00 -7.66
N PHE A 180 5.64 15.15 -7.43
CA PHE A 180 4.43 15.52 -8.15
C PHE A 180 4.55 15.47 -9.69
N PRO A 181 5.59 16.05 -10.31
CA PRO A 181 5.74 15.97 -11.78
C PRO A 181 5.82 14.53 -12.31
N LEU A 182 6.53 13.64 -11.60
CA LEU A 182 6.59 12.23 -11.95
C LEU A 182 5.23 11.54 -11.83
N GLY A 183 4.51 11.78 -10.74
CA GLY A 183 3.16 11.25 -10.54
C GLY A 183 2.16 11.78 -11.57
N LEU A 184 2.24 13.06 -11.94
CA LEU A 184 1.42 13.65 -13.00
C LEU A 184 1.72 13.00 -14.37
N PHE A 185 2.99 12.79 -14.68
CA PHE A 185 3.40 12.06 -15.88
C PHE A 185 2.82 10.63 -15.90
N CYS A 186 2.88 9.91 -14.76
CA CYS A 186 2.26 8.59 -14.63
C CYS A 186 0.74 8.64 -14.85
N LEU A 187 0.04 9.61 -14.28
CA LEU A 187 -1.40 9.80 -14.45
C LEU A 187 -1.75 10.02 -15.93
N LEU A 188 -0.98 10.86 -16.63
CA LEU A 188 -1.17 11.10 -18.06
C LEU A 188 -0.90 9.85 -18.91
N LYS A 189 0.05 9.00 -18.53
CA LYS A 189 0.28 7.70 -19.18
C LYS A 189 -0.84 6.71 -18.86
N LEU A 190 -1.27 6.63 -17.61
CA LEU A 190 -2.37 5.77 -17.16
C LEU A 190 -3.68 6.09 -17.88
N SER A 191 -3.97 7.38 -18.14
CA SER A 191 -5.20 7.80 -18.83
C SER A 191 -5.32 7.25 -20.27
N LYS A 192 -4.19 6.92 -20.88
CA LYS A 192 -4.08 6.37 -22.25
C LYS A 192 -3.75 4.88 -22.28
N ALA A 193 -3.57 4.26 -21.10
CA ALA A 193 -3.15 2.87 -21.02
C ALA A 193 -4.28 1.91 -21.45
N SER A 194 -3.95 0.99 -22.34
CA SER A 194 -4.85 -0.05 -22.85
C SER A 194 -4.16 -1.41 -23.01
N THR A 195 -2.81 -1.45 -22.99
CA THR A 195 -2.03 -2.68 -23.16
C THR A 195 -1.33 -3.07 -21.87
N ARG A 196 -0.96 -4.35 -21.77
CA ARG A 196 -0.18 -4.89 -20.63
C ARG A 196 1.11 -4.12 -20.39
N GLU A 197 1.82 -3.75 -21.45
CA GLU A 197 3.08 -3.01 -21.37
C GLU A 197 2.88 -1.60 -20.81
N GLN A 198 1.83 -0.91 -21.25
CA GLN A 198 1.50 0.44 -20.78
C GLN A 198 1.13 0.45 -19.29
N TYR A 199 0.35 -0.53 -18.83
CA TYR A 199 0.07 -0.70 -17.40
C TYR A 199 1.31 -1.13 -16.62
N GLY A 200 2.16 -1.99 -17.19
CA GLY A 200 3.46 -2.35 -16.61
C GLY A 200 4.36 -1.14 -16.40
N PHE A 201 4.42 -0.25 -17.40
CA PHE A 201 5.14 1.02 -17.29
C PHE A 201 4.56 1.92 -16.18
N ALA A 202 3.23 2.08 -16.12
CA ALA A 202 2.58 2.88 -15.09
C ALA A 202 2.86 2.33 -13.67
N LEU A 203 2.82 1.01 -13.49
CA LEU A 203 3.18 0.35 -12.23
C LEU A 203 4.63 0.60 -11.84
N LEU A 204 5.58 0.41 -12.78
CA LEU A 204 7.00 0.65 -12.53
C LEU A 204 7.25 2.11 -12.15
N ALA A 205 6.72 3.05 -12.93
CA ALA A 205 6.92 4.47 -12.68
C ALA A 205 6.28 4.93 -11.35
N THR A 206 5.10 4.38 -10.99
CA THR A 206 4.48 4.63 -9.68
C THR A 206 5.33 4.06 -8.55
N SER A 207 5.88 2.84 -8.72
CA SER A 207 6.78 2.23 -7.72
C SER A 207 8.05 3.05 -7.52
N LEU A 208 8.66 3.54 -8.59
CA LEU A 208 9.82 4.43 -8.51
C LEU A 208 9.46 5.77 -7.84
N GLY A 209 8.25 6.28 -8.09
CA GLY A 209 7.71 7.44 -7.41
C GLY A 209 7.59 7.25 -5.91
N ILE A 210 7.14 6.06 -5.44
CA ILE A 210 7.07 5.73 -4.01
C ILE A 210 8.47 5.70 -3.38
N VAL A 211 9.45 5.08 -4.06
CA VAL A 211 10.84 5.05 -3.58
C VAL A 211 11.41 6.46 -3.50
N ALA A 212 11.21 7.28 -4.54
CA ALA A 212 11.64 8.67 -4.54
C ALA A 212 10.96 9.48 -3.43
N TYR A 213 9.67 9.24 -3.18
CA TYR A 213 8.93 9.86 -2.08
C TYR A 213 9.58 9.55 -0.72
N GLY A 214 9.83 8.28 -0.43
CA GLY A 214 10.47 7.88 0.83
C GLY A 214 11.87 8.49 0.99
N PHE A 215 12.66 8.49 -0.08
CA PHE A 215 14.00 9.08 -0.08
C PHE A 215 13.96 10.60 0.17
N LEU A 216 13.08 11.32 -0.53
CA LEU A 216 12.93 12.77 -0.35
C LEU A 216 12.34 13.14 1.01
N ALA A 217 11.44 12.31 1.56
CA ALA A 217 10.94 12.49 2.92
C ALA A 217 12.08 12.41 3.94
N VAL A 218 12.96 11.40 3.83
CA VAL A 218 14.14 11.28 4.70
C VAL A 218 15.09 12.44 4.52
N LEU A 219 15.40 12.83 3.28
CA LEU A 219 16.26 13.99 3.03
C LEU A 219 15.70 15.28 3.63
N SER A 220 14.38 15.46 3.55
CA SER A 220 13.70 16.64 4.09
C SER A 220 13.83 16.73 5.62
N LEU A 221 13.81 15.57 6.31
CA LEU A 221 13.92 15.49 7.78
C LEU A 221 15.34 15.72 8.29
N VAL A 222 16.37 15.62 7.44
CA VAL A 222 17.78 15.77 7.84
C VAL A 222 18.42 17.06 7.27
N ALA A 223 17.69 17.81 6.42
CA ALA A 223 18.12 19.09 5.85
C ALA A 223 17.77 20.25 6.75
#